data_05c6cef8193d90680d41d869773ce2ba
#
_entry.id   05c6cef8193d90680d41d869773ce2ba
#
_cell.length_a   1.000
_cell.length_b   1.000
_cell.length_c   1.000
_cell.angle_alpha   90.00
_cell.angle_beta   90.00
_cell.angle_gamma   90.00
#
_symmetry.space_group_name_H-M   'P 1'
#
loop_
_entity.id
_entity.type
_entity.pdbx_description
1 polymer ?
#
loop_
_entity_poly.entity_id
_entity_poly.type
_entity_poly.pdbx_seq_one_letter_code
_entity_poly.pdbx_strand_id
1 'polypeptide(L)'
;MSTTSKSKTMIEGPLAKQILLVSLPLALSNLLQILFNMSDVAVVGRFAGSTALGSVGSTATFVTLFTGFLIGLSNGVNVLVARFYGAGHPKDVSKTVHSALLVSLAAGVLLLFVGLFGSPVLLELLNTKEDLLPGAILYLRVYFLGMPALALYNFGNAVFSAIGETKKPLAYLSFAGVLNILLNLFFVIVCKLDVAGVALASTIAQCVSAGLILHALTKVSDCYALDFRKVRLDLNMTKRILMLGVPAGLQNAIFAIANLFIQAGVNSFDSLMVKGNSAAANADAMVYDAMAAFYMACASFMSQNYGAGKLDRVKKSYFIALAYSFGLGAVLGGGLLVFGRQFLALFTTESAVIDAGMKRIMVMGWAYCTSAFMDCTIAASRGLGKTVGPTVIVILGSCVFRVAWVYTIFAHFHTIPALYLLYPCSWALTAAAEIVYFVFSYRRAALRLRERDALSQL
;
A
#
# COMPACT_ATOMS: atom_id res chain seq x y z
N MET A 1 10.71 -34.48 20.70
CA MET A 1 10.29 -34.60 19.29
C MET A 1 9.99 -33.18 18.78
N SER A 2 10.95 -32.59 18.11
CA SER A 2 10.84 -31.25 17.54
C SER A 2 10.05 -31.35 16.23
N THR A 3 8.80 -30.95 16.22
CA THR A 3 8.06 -30.69 14.99
C THR A 3 8.62 -29.39 14.38
N THR A 4 9.69 -29.53 13.61
CA THR A 4 10.09 -28.50 12.66
C THR A 4 8.94 -28.29 11.68
N SER A 5 8.11 -27.29 11.95
CA SER A 5 7.20 -26.75 10.95
C SER A 5 8.05 -26.36 9.74
N LYS A 6 8.08 -27.22 8.73
CA LYS A 6 8.63 -26.85 7.41
C LYS A 6 7.86 -25.62 6.97
N SER A 7 8.44 -24.44 7.12
CA SER A 7 7.95 -23.22 6.50
C SER A 7 7.68 -23.58 5.04
N LYS A 8 6.42 -23.43 4.60
CA LYS A 8 6.02 -23.74 3.22
C LYS A 8 6.72 -22.76 2.31
N THR A 9 7.88 -23.15 1.80
CA THR A 9 8.66 -22.30 0.92
C THR A 9 7.88 -22.06 -0.36
N MET A 10 7.79 -20.81 -0.80
CA MET A 10 7.10 -20.43 -2.05
C MET A 10 7.78 -21.00 -3.31
N ILE A 11 8.91 -21.71 -3.13
CA ILE A 11 9.71 -22.28 -4.22
C ILE A 11 9.30 -23.71 -4.63
N GLU A 12 8.35 -24.35 -3.89
CA GLU A 12 7.89 -25.71 -4.15
C GLU A 12 6.36 -25.80 -4.15
N GLY A 13 5.81 -26.88 -4.70
CA GLY A 13 4.37 -27.15 -4.71
C GLY A 13 3.56 -26.36 -5.76
N PRO A 14 2.22 -26.45 -5.71
CA PRO A 14 1.32 -25.86 -6.70
C PRO A 14 1.26 -24.33 -6.56
N LEU A 15 1.87 -23.64 -7.51
CA LEU A 15 2.11 -22.19 -7.45
C LEU A 15 0.82 -21.36 -7.37
N ALA A 16 -0.19 -21.69 -8.19
CA ALA A 16 -1.46 -20.97 -8.23
C ALA A 16 -2.17 -21.00 -6.86
N LYS A 17 -2.27 -22.20 -6.25
CA LYS A 17 -2.87 -22.35 -4.91
C LYS A 17 -2.10 -21.59 -3.83
N GLN A 18 -0.76 -21.60 -3.91
CA GLN A 18 0.06 -20.89 -2.94
C GLN A 18 -0.08 -19.38 -3.05
N ILE A 19 -0.05 -18.84 -4.28
CA ILE A 19 -0.27 -17.40 -4.51
C ILE A 19 -1.64 -17.00 -3.94
N LEU A 20 -2.69 -17.74 -4.23
CA LEU A 20 -4.03 -17.45 -3.70
C LEU A 20 -4.08 -17.49 -2.16
N LEU A 21 -3.49 -18.51 -1.53
CA LEU A 21 -3.47 -18.65 -0.07
C LEU A 21 -2.66 -17.56 0.65
N VAL A 22 -1.64 -17.01 0.01
CA VAL A 22 -0.85 -15.89 0.54
C VAL A 22 -1.55 -14.56 0.29
N SER A 23 -2.17 -14.39 -0.88
CA SER A 23 -2.86 -13.16 -1.25
C SER A 23 -4.16 -12.94 -0.47
N LEU A 24 -4.90 -13.99 -0.14
CA LEU A 24 -6.19 -13.85 0.54
C LEU A 24 -6.10 -13.14 1.91
N PRO A 25 -5.16 -13.50 2.81
CA PRO A 25 -4.98 -12.74 4.05
C PRO A 25 -4.49 -11.30 3.81
N LEU A 26 -3.69 -11.05 2.77
CA LEU A 26 -3.26 -9.70 2.41
C LEU A 26 -4.46 -8.85 1.94
N ALA A 27 -5.31 -9.40 1.08
CA ALA A 27 -6.52 -8.72 0.63
C ALA A 27 -7.43 -8.38 1.82
N LEU A 28 -7.61 -9.33 2.73
CA LEU A 28 -8.42 -9.12 3.93
C LEU A 28 -7.80 -8.06 4.85
N SER A 29 -6.47 -8.03 4.99
CA SER A 29 -5.76 -6.98 5.75
C SER A 29 -6.00 -5.59 5.15
N ASN A 30 -5.91 -5.46 3.82
CA ASN A 30 -6.14 -4.20 3.13
C ASN A 30 -7.58 -3.72 3.31
N LEU A 31 -8.56 -4.61 3.13
CA LEU A 31 -9.98 -4.28 3.34
C LEU A 31 -10.28 -3.88 4.80
N LEU A 32 -9.69 -4.57 5.78
CA LEU A 32 -9.82 -4.20 7.19
C LEU A 32 -9.26 -2.82 7.49
N GLN A 33 -8.13 -2.44 6.88
CA GLN A 33 -7.57 -1.08 7.04
C GLN A 33 -8.55 -0.01 6.53
N ILE A 34 -9.21 -0.25 5.39
CA ILE A 34 -10.26 0.68 4.90
C ILE A 34 -11.39 0.77 5.90
N LEU A 35 -11.89 -0.35 6.41
CA LEU A 35 -12.99 -0.38 7.37
C LEU A 35 -12.64 0.34 8.67
N PHE A 36 -11.40 0.20 9.15
CA PHE A 36 -10.94 0.92 10.35
C PHE A 36 -10.86 2.43 10.11
N ASN A 37 -10.31 2.86 8.97
CA ASN A 37 -10.29 4.28 8.62
C ASN A 37 -11.70 4.86 8.46
N MET A 38 -12.62 4.12 7.87
CA MET A 38 -14.03 4.54 7.78
C MET A 38 -14.68 4.62 9.15
N SER A 39 -14.36 3.71 10.07
CA SER A 39 -14.84 3.75 11.46
C SER A 39 -14.33 4.99 12.21
N ASP A 40 -13.05 5.35 12.04
CA ASP A 40 -12.46 6.55 12.64
C ASP A 40 -13.22 7.81 12.19
N VAL A 41 -13.45 7.96 10.88
CA VAL A 41 -14.20 9.08 10.29
C VAL A 41 -15.65 9.09 10.79
N ALA A 42 -16.30 7.93 10.88
CA ALA A 42 -17.68 7.81 11.34
C ALA A 42 -17.83 8.21 12.83
N VAL A 43 -16.90 7.77 13.68
CA VAL A 43 -16.90 8.13 15.11
C VAL A 43 -16.71 9.64 15.30
N VAL A 44 -15.75 10.23 14.59
CA VAL A 44 -15.51 11.68 14.64
C VAL A 44 -16.74 12.45 14.17
N GLY A 45 -17.27 12.09 13.00
CA GLY A 45 -18.40 12.79 12.40
C GLY A 45 -19.67 12.74 13.24
N ARG A 46 -19.90 11.61 13.94
CA ARG A 46 -21.12 11.41 14.74
C ARG A 46 -21.03 11.98 16.16
N PHE A 47 -19.85 11.92 16.77
CA PHE A 47 -19.71 12.23 18.21
C PHE A 47 -18.86 13.47 18.52
N ALA A 48 -17.94 13.88 17.62
CA ALA A 48 -17.09 15.05 17.81
C ALA A 48 -17.54 16.27 16.99
N GLY A 49 -18.48 16.09 16.07
CA GLY A 49 -19.08 17.17 15.29
C GLY A 49 -18.38 17.49 13.95
N SER A 50 -18.97 18.41 13.20
CA SER A 50 -18.56 18.72 11.82
C SER A 50 -17.18 19.37 11.71
N THR A 51 -16.81 20.21 12.68
CA THR A 51 -15.50 20.87 12.71
C THR A 51 -14.38 19.84 12.94
N ALA A 52 -14.57 18.91 13.87
CA ALA A 52 -13.63 17.82 14.10
C ALA A 52 -13.50 16.91 12.88
N LEU A 53 -14.62 16.58 12.24
CA LEU A 53 -14.64 15.83 10.99
C LEU A 53 -13.87 16.55 9.87
N GLY A 54 -14.07 17.84 9.71
CA GLY A 54 -13.36 18.68 8.74
C GLY A 54 -11.84 18.72 9.03
N SER A 55 -11.47 18.84 10.31
CA SER A 55 -10.06 18.83 10.75
C SER A 55 -9.37 17.50 10.42
N VAL A 56 -9.99 16.36 10.73
CA VAL A 56 -9.45 15.03 10.37
C VAL A 56 -9.40 14.85 8.86
N GLY A 57 -10.46 15.23 8.15
CA GLY A 57 -10.52 15.11 6.69
C GLY A 57 -9.42 15.88 5.97
N SER A 58 -9.07 17.09 6.44
CA SER A 58 -7.99 17.91 5.85
C SER A 58 -6.60 17.31 6.02
N THR A 59 -6.42 16.35 6.94
CA THR A 59 -5.13 15.68 7.16
C THR A 59 -4.94 14.41 6.32
N ALA A 60 -6.01 13.88 5.71
CA ALA A 60 -6.02 12.58 5.05
C ALA A 60 -4.93 12.43 3.97
N THR A 61 -4.67 13.48 3.20
CA THR A 61 -3.61 13.46 2.17
C THR A 61 -2.22 13.25 2.77
N PHE A 62 -1.90 13.94 3.87
CA PHE A 62 -0.60 13.77 4.52
C PHE A 62 -0.45 12.40 5.17
N VAL A 63 -1.50 11.92 5.82
CA VAL A 63 -1.53 10.57 6.38
C VAL A 63 -1.27 9.54 5.26
N THR A 64 -1.97 9.65 4.13
CA THR A 64 -1.78 8.74 2.98
C THR A 64 -0.37 8.85 2.38
N LEU A 65 0.17 10.05 2.24
CA LEU A 65 1.49 10.29 1.68
C LEU A 65 2.58 9.61 2.54
N PHE A 66 2.58 9.85 3.83
CA PHE A 66 3.62 9.35 4.72
C PHE A 66 3.47 7.85 5.04
N THR A 67 2.24 7.36 5.20
CA THR A 67 2.00 5.91 5.35
C THR A 67 2.36 5.15 4.06
N GLY A 68 2.00 5.71 2.90
CA GLY A 68 2.38 5.17 1.61
C GLY A 68 3.90 5.10 1.40
N PHE A 69 4.64 6.11 1.90
CA PHE A 69 6.10 6.09 1.88
C PHE A 69 6.65 4.92 2.72
N LEU A 70 6.15 4.71 3.95
CA LEU A 70 6.59 3.61 4.81
C LEU A 70 6.26 2.24 4.22
N ILE A 71 5.09 2.08 3.61
CA ILE A 71 4.70 0.85 2.91
C ILE A 71 5.67 0.60 1.75
N GLY A 72 5.97 1.61 0.95
CA GLY A 72 6.91 1.49 -0.16
C GLY A 72 8.33 1.14 0.31
N LEU A 73 8.81 1.76 1.40
CA LEU A 73 10.10 1.43 2.00
C LEU A 73 10.15 -0.04 2.43
N SER A 74 9.09 -0.54 3.05
CA SER A 74 8.98 -1.93 3.50
C SER A 74 8.94 -2.95 2.36
N ASN A 75 8.49 -2.57 1.16
CA ASN A 75 8.59 -3.43 -0.03
C ASN A 75 10.05 -3.76 -0.38
N GLY A 76 11.00 -2.87 -0.13
CA GLY A 76 12.42 -3.14 -0.27
C GLY A 76 12.91 -4.25 0.66
N VAL A 77 12.42 -4.25 1.90
CA VAL A 77 12.69 -5.30 2.89
C VAL A 77 12.12 -6.64 2.43
N ASN A 78 10.85 -6.64 2.01
CA ASN A 78 10.17 -7.83 1.50
C ASN A 78 10.95 -8.50 0.36
N VAL A 79 11.34 -7.75 -0.64
CA VAL A 79 12.08 -8.26 -1.81
C VAL A 79 13.43 -8.86 -1.41
N LEU A 80 14.19 -8.23 -0.51
CA LEU A 80 15.51 -8.71 -0.11
C LEU A 80 15.40 -9.96 0.78
N VAL A 81 14.51 -9.94 1.77
CA VAL A 81 14.28 -11.11 2.65
C VAL A 81 13.81 -12.29 1.81
N ALA A 82 12.83 -12.09 0.93
CA ALA A 82 12.33 -13.14 0.04
C ALA A 82 13.44 -13.72 -0.84
N ARG A 83 14.29 -12.87 -1.42
CA ARG A 83 15.39 -13.29 -2.29
C ARG A 83 16.43 -14.14 -1.56
N PHE A 84 16.92 -13.67 -0.40
CA PHE A 84 17.94 -14.40 0.35
C PHE A 84 17.37 -15.67 1.00
N TYR A 85 16.09 -15.63 1.41
CA TYR A 85 15.41 -16.81 1.91
C TYR A 85 15.27 -17.89 0.82
N GLY A 86 14.84 -17.49 -0.38
CA GLY A 86 14.77 -18.39 -1.54
C GLY A 86 16.12 -18.92 -2.01
N ALA A 87 17.18 -18.12 -1.86
CA ALA A 87 18.56 -18.52 -2.19
C ALA A 87 19.20 -19.46 -1.16
N GLY A 88 18.53 -19.70 0.00
CA GLY A 88 19.10 -20.50 1.08
C GLY A 88 20.28 -19.83 1.80
N HIS A 89 20.30 -18.50 1.88
CA HIS A 89 21.36 -17.72 2.53
C HIS A 89 20.90 -17.20 3.91
N PRO A 90 20.88 -18.02 4.97
CA PRO A 90 20.33 -17.67 6.26
C PRO A 90 21.05 -16.50 6.95
N LYS A 91 22.36 -16.37 6.74
CA LYS A 91 23.14 -15.24 7.28
C LYS A 91 22.72 -13.90 6.67
N ASP A 92 22.44 -13.87 5.36
CA ASP A 92 22.04 -12.64 4.67
C ASP A 92 20.57 -12.29 5.00
N VAL A 93 19.70 -13.28 5.20
CA VAL A 93 18.34 -13.07 5.72
C VAL A 93 18.42 -12.39 7.10
N SER A 94 19.18 -12.96 8.03
CA SER A 94 19.34 -12.40 9.37
C SER A 94 19.91 -10.96 9.34
N LYS A 95 20.98 -10.72 8.57
CA LYS A 95 21.53 -9.36 8.40
C LYS A 95 20.51 -8.38 7.84
N THR A 96 19.72 -8.82 6.85
CA THR A 96 18.68 -7.99 6.24
C THR A 96 17.58 -7.63 7.25
N VAL A 97 17.09 -8.61 8.03
CA VAL A 97 16.05 -8.40 9.04
C VAL A 97 16.53 -7.41 10.12
N HIS A 98 17.75 -7.58 10.65
CA HIS A 98 18.27 -6.71 11.70
C HIS A 98 18.58 -5.30 11.20
N SER A 99 19.14 -5.14 9.98
CA SER A 99 19.34 -3.82 9.36
C SER A 99 18.04 -3.13 9.03
N ALA A 100 17.04 -3.90 8.53
CA ALA A 100 15.73 -3.38 8.17
C ALA A 100 14.95 -2.86 9.38
N LEU A 101 15.07 -3.49 10.54
CA LEU A 101 14.51 -2.97 11.79
C LEU A 101 15.00 -1.55 12.08
N LEU A 102 16.33 -1.33 12.01
CA LEU A 102 16.93 -0.02 12.27
C LEU A 102 16.55 1.02 11.21
N VAL A 103 16.56 0.63 9.93
CA VAL A 103 16.16 1.52 8.83
C VAL A 103 14.71 1.95 8.99
N SER A 104 13.81 1.00 9.29
CA SER A 104 12.38 1.30 9.47
C SER A 104 12.13 2.16 10.69
N LEU A 105 12.82 1.88 11.82
CA LEU A 105 12.72 2.71 13.01
C LEU A 105 13.23 4.13 12.74
N ALA A 106 14.38 4.28 12.07
CA ALA A 106 14.94 5.59 11.72
C ALA A 106 14.00 6.38 10.79
N ALA A 107 13.41 5.70 9.79
CA ALA A 107 12.41 6.32 8.91
C ALA A 107 11.16 6.77 9.69
N GLY A 108 10.64 5.92 10.59
CA GLY A 108 9.50 6.26 11.43
C GLY A 108 9.78 7.43 12.38
N VAL A 109 10.97 7.48 12.99
CA VAL A 109 11.42 8.59 13.85
C VAL A 109 11.60 9.87 13.03
N LEU A 110 12.17 9.78 11.82
CA LEU A 110 12.27 10.94 10.93
C LEU A 110 10.88 11.52 10.63
N LEU A 111 9.92 10.66 10.28
CA LEU A 111 8.55 11.10 10.00
C LEU A 111 7.84 11.64 11.25
N LEU A 112 8.12 11.09 12.44
CA LEU A 112 7.65 11.65 13.70
C LEU A 112 8.05 13.12 13.83
N PHE A 113 9.34 13.44 13.61
CA PHE A 113 9.82 14.82 13.68
C PHE A 113 9.22 15.70 12.58
N VAL A 114 9.12 15.19 11.36
CA VAL A 114 8.44 15.90 10.26
C VAL A 114 7.00 16.24 10.64
N GLY A 115 6.27 15.30 11.24
CA GLY A 115 4.89 15.54 11.67
C GLY A 115 4.78 16.50 12.84
N LEU A 116 5.63 16.36 13.86
CA LEU A 116 5.58 17.23 15.04
C LEU A 116 5.86 18.69 14.71
N PHE A 117 6.89 18.95 13.91
CA PHE A 117 7.34 20.31 13.59
C PHE A 117 6.78 20.84 12.28
N GLY A 118 6.55 19.97 11.29
CA GLY A 118 6.09 20.35 9.96
C GLY A 118 4.58 20.50 9.79
N SER A 119 3.76 19.93 10.71
CA SER A 119 2.29 19.95 10.57
C SER A 119 1.69 21.33 10.26
N PRO A 120 2.08 22.44 10.93
CA PRO A 120 1.51 23.74 10.59
C PRO A 120 1.81 24.15 9.14
N VAL A 121 3.07 24.08 8.74
CA VAL A 121 3.51 24.47 7.40
C VAL A 121 2.85 23.59 6.32
N LEU A 122 2.77 22.28 6.56
CA LEU A 122 2.14 21.35 5.63
C LEU A 122 0.65 21.67 5.40
N LEU A 123 -0.10 21.95 6.47
CA LEU A 123 -1.52 22.25 6.40
C LEU A 123 -1.80 23.63 5.79
N GLU A 124 -0.94 24.60 6.06
CA GLU A 124 -1.01 25.94 5.40
C GLU A 124 -0.75 25.83 3.88
N LEU A 125 0.20 24.99 3.46
CA LEU A 125 0.47 24.73 2.03
C LEU A 125 -0.74 24.14 1.29
N LEU A 126 -1.61 23.41 1.99
CA LEU A 126 -2.87 22.90 1.43
C LEU A 126 -4.03 23.88 1.55
N ASN A 127 -3.79 25.10 2.00
CA ASN A 127 -4.83 26.12 2.24
C ASN A 127 -5.96 25.59 3.15
N THR A 128 -5.59 24.85 4.22
CA THR A 128 -6.56 24.39 5.21
C THR A 128 -7.24 25.60 5.85
N LYS A 129 -8.57 25.55 5.96
CA LYS A 129 -9.34 26.65 6.53
C LYS A 129 -8.93 26.96 7.97
N GLU A 130 -8.94 28.25 8.34
CA GLU A 130 -8.47 28.71 9.65
C GLU A 130 -9.24 28.10 10.82
N ASP A 131 -10.53 27.84 10.66
CA ASP A 131 -11.39 27.20 11.68
C ASP A 131 -11.08 25.72 11.91
N LEU A 132 -10.50 25.03 10.90
CA LEU A 132 -10.11 23.63 10.99
C LEU A 132 -8.63 23.43 11.37
N LEU A 133 -7.80 24.44 11.15
CA LEU A 133 -6.35 24.36 11.26
C LEU A 133 -5.85 23.89 12.65
N PRO A 134 -6.35 24.43 13.80
CA PRO A 134 -5.88 23.99 15.11
C PRO A 134 -6.16 22.50 15.38
N GLY A 135 -7.37 22.03 15.02
CA GLY A 135 -7.75 20.61 15.15
C GLY A 135 -6.92 19.70 14.24
N ALA A 136 -6.68 20.12 12.99
CA ALA A 136 -5.86 19.37 12.04
C ALA A 136 -4.39 19.26 12.48
N ILE A 137 -3.80 20.35 13.00
CA ILE A 137 -2.43 20.33 13.57
C ILE A 137 -2.36 19.37 14.75
N LEU A 138 -3.32 19.43 15.66
CA LEU A 138 -3.36 18.57 16.84
C LEU A 138 -3.48 17.09 16.41
N TYR A 139 -4.39 16.77 15.48
CA TYR A 139 -4.55 15.42 14.94
C TYR A 139 -3.24 14.90 14.35
N LEU A 140 -2.63 15.66 13.44
CA LEU A 140 -1.37 15.23 12.80
C LEU A 140 -0.27 15.01 13.83
N ARG A 141 -0.06 15.93 14.76
CA ARG A 141 0.98 15.79 15.79
C ARG A 141 0.80 14.52 16.61
N VAL A 142 -0.42 14.24 17.07
CA VAL A 142 -0.71 13.02 17.85
C VAL A 142 -0.60 11.78 16.99
N TYR A 143 -1.12 11.80 15.75
CA TYR A 143 -1.02 10.66 14.82
C TYR A 143 0.43 10.31 14.48
N PHE A 144 1.28 11.34 14.28
CA PHE A 144 2.69 11.12 13.94
C PHE A 144 3.52 10.55 15.09
N LEU A 145 3.07 10.64 16.35
CA LEU A 145 3.68 9.89 17.47
C LEU A 145 3.66 8.38 17.21
N GLY A 146 2.69 7.89 16.45
CA GLY A 146 2.58 6.49 16.03
C GLY A 146 3.46 6.08 14.84
N MET A 147 4.09 7.01 14.12
CA MET A 147 4.87 6.70 12.91
C MET A 147 6.01 5.70 13.13
N PRO A 148 6.79 5.76 14.22
CA PRO A 148 7.79 4.74 14.50
C PRO A 148 7.17 3.34 14.66
N ALA A 149 6.02 3.25 15.34
CA ALA A 149 5.30 2.00 15.52
C ALA A 149 4.74 1.48 14.18
N LEU A 150 4.14 2.35 13.38
CA LEU A 150 3.65 2.00 12.04
C LEU A 150 4.78 1.50 11.13
N ALA A 151 5.96 2.14 11.17
CA ALA A 151 7.13 1.71 10.42
C ALA A 151 7.60 0.30 10.85
N LEU A 152 7.60 0.02 12.15
CA LEU A 152 7.95 -1.29 12.71
C LEU A 152 6.90 -2.36 12.37
N TYR A 153 5.62 -2.02 12.37
CA TYR A 153 4.58 -2.93 11.91
C TYR A 153 4.76 -3.29 10.43
N ASN A 154 4.96 -2.27 9.56
CA ASN A 154 5.18 -2.50 8.13
C ASN A 154 6.45 -3.32 7.86
N PHE A 155 7.52 -3.09 8.62
CA PHE A 155 8.74 -3.92 8.59
C PHE A 155 8.42 -5.38 8.90
N GLY A 156 7.75 -5.66 10.01
CA GLY A 156 7.40 -7.04 10.42
C GLY A 156 6.46 -7.71 9.42
N ASN A 157 5.46 -6.98 8.90
CA ASN A 157 4.57 -7.44 7.85
C ASN A 157 5.33 -7.80 6.57
N ALA A 158 6.32 -6.98 6.18
CA ALA A 158 7.17 -7.23 5.01
C ALA A 158 8.01 -8.51 5.18
N VAL A 159 8.57 -8.75 6.38
CA VAL A 159 9.33 -9.97 6.68
C VAL A 159 8.43 -11.21 6.62
N PHE A 160 7.28 -11.20 7.28
CA PHE A 160 6.34 -12.33 7.24
C PHE A 160 5.78 -12.59 5.83
N SER A 161 5.46 -11.53 5.08
CA SER A 161 4.99 -11.66 3.69
C SER A 161 6.06 -12.21 2.77
N ALA A 162 7.33 -11.87 3.01
CA ALA A 162 8.48 -12.37 2.24
C ALA A 162 8.64 -13.89 2.31
N ILE A 163 8.21 -14.50 3.41
CA ILE A 163 8.27 -15.96 3.62
C ILE A 163 6.92 -16.66 3.41
N GLY A 164 5.85 -15.91 3.13
CA GLY A 164 4.50 -16.42 2.87
C GLY A 164 3.61 -16.61 4.10
N GLU A 165 4.01 -16.11 5.26
CA GLU A 165 3.22 -16.17 6.51
C GLU A 165 2.33 -14.92 6.68
N THR A 166 1.34 -14.71 5.81
CA THR A 166 0.49 -13.53 5.82
C THR A 166 -0.65 -13.57 6.84
N LYS A 167 -0.94 -14.74 7.43
CA LYS A 167 -2.01 -14.90 8.44
C LYS A 167 -1.68 -14.22 9.78
N LYS A 168 -0.41 -14.26 10.21
CA LYS A 168 0.00 -13.64 11.48
C LYS A 168 -0.16 -12.12 11.46
N PRO A 169 0.38 -11.38 10.45
CA PRO A 169 0.14 -9.94 10.33
C PRO A 169 -1.35 -9.58 10.29
N LEU A 170 -2.17 -10.35 9.55
CA LEU A 170 -3.62 -10.17 9.53
C LEU A 170 -4.25 -10.27 10.93
N ALA A 171 -3.90 -11.29 11.69
CA ALA A 171 -4.44 -11.48 13.04
C ALA A 171 -4.07 -10.31 13.98
N TYR A 172 -2.83 -9.82 13.91
CA TYR A 172 -2.37 -8.69 14.72
C TYR A 172 -3.03 -7.38 14.31
N LEU A 173 -3.20 -7.17 13.00
CA LEU A 173 -3.93 -6.02 12.48
C LEU A 173 -5.40 -6.04 12.89
N SER A 174 -6.05 -7.21 12.82
CA SER A 174 -7.45 -7.38 13.22
C SER A 174 -7.63 -7.05 14.69
N PHE A 175 -6.74 -7.56 15.55
CA PHE A 175 -6.78 -7.26 16.99
C PHE A 175 -6.58 -5.76 17.26
N ALA A 176 -5.56 -5.16 16.66
CA ALA A 176 -5.27 -3.74 16.81
C ALA A 176 -6.40 -2.86 16.26
N GLY A 177 -7.05 -3.26 15.17
CA GLY A 177 -8.17 -2.53 14.59
C GLY A 177 -9.42 -2.57 15.46
N VAL A 178 -9.77 -3.72 16.04
CA VAL A 178 -10.86 -3.80 17.03
C VAL A 178 -10.54 -2.92 18.23
N LEU A 179 -9.31 -2.97 18.74
CA LEU A 179 -8.86 -2.11 19.83
C LEU A 179 -8.96 -0.64 19.46
N ASN A 180 -8.58 -0.25 18.25
CA ASN A 180 -8.70 1.12 17.75
C ASN A 180 -10.15 1.62 17.80
N ILE A 181 -11.12 0.82 17.32
CA ILE A 181 -12.55 1.18 17.37
C ILE A 181 -13.01 1.38 18.82
N LEU A 182 -12.66 0.48 19.72
CA LEU A 182 -13.03 0.57 21.13
C LEU A 182 -12.41 1.83 21.79
N LEU A 183 -11.14 2.10 21.51
CA LEU A 183 -10.45 3.28 22.02
C LEU A 183 -11.01 4.58 21.43
N ASN A 184 -11.38 4.60 20.14
CA ASN A 184 -12.07 5.74 19.54
C ASN A 184 -13.35 6.10 20.28
N LEU A 185 -14.21 5.10 20.50
CA LEU A 185 -15.45 5.31 21.26
C LEU A 185 -15.17 5.80 22.69
N PHE A 186 -14.18 5.20 23.35
CA PHE A 186 -13.81 5.59 24.71
C PHE A 186 -13.26 7.02 24.77
N PHE A 187 -12.28 7.38 23.96
CA PHE A 187 -11.66 8.70 24.00
C PHE A 187 -12.58 9.81 23.50
N VAL A 188 -13.40 9.55 22.49
CA VAL A 188 -14.29 10.57 21.93
C VAL A 188 -15.55 10.74 22.79
N ILE A 189 -16.19 9.64 23.23
CA ILE A 189 -17.48 9.72 23.95
C ILE A 189 -17.27 9.93 25.44
N VAL A 190 -16.37 9.14 26.07
CA VAL A 190 -16.19 9.16 27.53
C VAL A 190 -15.22 10.27 27.95
N CYS A 191 -14.03 10.33 27.29
CA CYS A 191 -13.01 11.32 27.63
C CYS A 191 -13.22 12.67 26.96
N LYS A 192 -14.10 12.78 25.96
CA LYS A 192 -14.40 14.01 25.19
C LYS A 192 -13.16 14.69 24.59
N LEU A 193 -12.23 13.86 24.10
CA LEU A 193 -10.97 14.34 23.52
C LEU A 193 -11.10 14.71 22.04
N ASP A 194 -12.28 14.59 21.45
CA ASP A 194 -12.59 14.93 20.05
C ASP A 194 -11.52 14.41 19.06
N VAL A 195 -10.91 15.30 18.28
CA VAL A 195 -9.89 15.01 17.27
C VAL A 195 -8.66 14.31 17.87
N ALA A 196 -8.21 14.76 19.04
CA ALA A 196 -7.04 14.18 19.71
C ALA A 196 -7.31 12.73 20.15
N GLY A 197 -8.56 12.43 20.55
CA GLY A 197 -8.97 11.10 20.98
C GLY A 197 -8.81 10.06 19.87
N VAL A 198 -9.24 10.39 18.66
CA VAL A 198 -9.12 9.47 17.50
C VAL A 198 -7.65 9.28 17.09
N ALA A 199 -6.87 10.37 17.05
CA ALA A 199 -5.44 10.27 16.76
C ALA A 199 -4.71 9.42 17.81
N LEU A 200 -5.05 9.57 19.10
CA LEU A 200 -4.47 8.78 20.19
C LEU A 200 -4.87 7.30 20.10
N ALA A 201 -6.12 7.00 19.79
CA ALA A 201 -6.58 5.63 19.57
C ALA A 201 -5.82 4.94 18.44
N SER A 202 -5.63 5.63 17.32
CA SER A 202 -4.86 5.13 16.18
C SER A 202 -3.37 4.92 16.55
N THR A 203 -2.77 5.85 17.28
CA THR A 203 -1.39 5.75 17.78
C THR A 203 -1.20 4.54 18.69
N ILE A 204 -2.12 4.33 19.65
CA ILE A 204 -2.06 3.17 20.56
C ILE A 204 -2.25 1.87 19.78
N ALA A 205 -3.20 1.80 18.86
CA ALA A 205 -3.41 0.63 18.02
C ALA A 205 -2.18 0.28 17.16
N GLN A 206 -1.50 1.30 16.61
CA GLN A 206 -0.23 1.14 15.90
C GLN A 206 0.88 0.59 16.80
N CYS A 207 1.01 1.10 18.04
CA CYS A 207 1.97 0.59 19.01
C CYS A 207 1.70 -0.87 19.39
N VAL A 208 0.44 -1.23 19.59
CA VAL A 208 0.04 -2.59 19.91
C VAL A 208 0.32 -3.54 18.75
N SER A 209 -0.05 -3.19 17.52
CA SER A 209 0.24 -4.02 16.34
C SER A 209 1.73 -4.19 16.10
N ALA A 210 2.53 -3.14 16.28
CA ALA A 210 3.99 -3.19 16.20
C ALA A 210 4.59 -4.10 17.30
N GLY A 211 4.12 -3.97 18.53
CA GLY A 211 4.55 -4.83 19.64
C GLY A 211 4.26 -6.31 19.38
N LEU A 212 3.04 -6.63 18.90
CA LEU A 212 2.65 -7.99 18.58
C LEU A 212 3.48 -8.59 17.46
N ILE A 213 3.71 -7.86 16.37
CA ILE A 213 4.48 -8.38 15.23
C ILE A 213 5.96 -8.54 15.57
N LEU A 214 6.55 -7.62 16.34
CA LEU A 214 7.93 -7.75 16.82
C LEU A 214 8.07 -8.92 17.78
N HIS A 215 7.15 -9.07 18.73
CA HIS A 215 7.13 -10.23 19.64
C HIS A 215 7.04 -11.54 18.84
N ALA A 216 6.19 -11.59 17.83
CA ALA A 216 6.09 -12.77 16.97
C ALA A 216 7.41 -13.08 16.27
N LEU A 217 8.13 -12.07 15.77
CA LEU A 217 9.44 -12.26 15.13
C LEU A 217 10.51 -12.77 16.12
N THR A 218 10.45 -12.39 17.40
CA THR A 218 11.39 -12.91 18.42
C THR A 218 11.13 -14.36 18.79
N LYS A 219 9.91 -14.88 18.57
CA LYS A 219 9.52 -16.26 18.88
C LYS A 219 9.74 -17.23 17.71
N VAL A 220 10.19 -16.73 16.58
CA VAL A 220 10.52 -17.56 15.41
C VAL A 220 11.80 -18.35 15.68
N SER A 221 11.84 -19.62 15.22
CA SER A 221 13.02 -20.49 15.31
C SER A 221 13.75 -20.64 13.96
N ASP A 222 13.57 -19.70 13.03
CA ASP A 222 14.14 -19.73 11.68
C ASP A 222 15.12 -18.55 11.48
N CYS A 223 15.81 -18.50 10.35
CA CYS A 223 16.83 -17.49 10.03
C CYS A 223 16.33 -16.03 9.96
N TYR A 224 15.01 -15.82 9.82
CA TYR A 224 14.39 -14.50 9.86
C TYR A 224 13.94 -14.09 11.29
N ALA A 225 14.30 -14.86 12.30
CA ALA A 225 14.05 -14.51 13.71
C ALA A 225 14.73 -13.18 14.08
N LEU A 226 14.00 -12.36 14.84
CA LEU A 226 14.55 -11.11 15.38
C LEU A 226 15.20 -11.41 16.74
N ASP A 227 16.51 -11.15 16.81
CA ASP A 227 17.28 -11.22 18.05
C ASP A 227 17.85 -9.84 18.37
N PHE A 228 17.30 -9.16 19.36
CA PHE A 228 17.75 -7.80 19.73
C PHE A 228 19.23 -7.72 20.11
N ARG A 229 19.86 -8.84 20.51
CA ARG A 229 21.28 -8.89 20.82
C ARG A 229 22.16 -8.86 19.56
N LYS A 230 21.59 -9.22 18.41
CA LYS A 230 22.25 -9.27 17.09
C LYS A 230 21.95 -8.06 16.22
N VAL A 231 21.14 -7.11 16.72
CA VAL A 231 20.79 -5.91 15.97
C VAL A 231 22.05 -5.09 15.67
N ARG A 232 22.42 -5.07 14.42
CA ARG A 232 23.57 -4.30 13.89
C ARG A 232 23.20 -3.73 12.54
N LEU A 233 23.65 -2.53 12.26
CA LEU A 233 23.51 -1.89 10.96
C LEU A 233 24.58 -2.44 10.00
N ASP A 234 24.17 -3.26 9.04
CA ASP A 234 25.04 -3.64 7.94
C ASP A 234 24.85 -2.63 6.80
N LEU A 235 25.88 -1.86 6.50
CA LEU A 235 25.84 -0.78 5.51
C LEU A 235 25.48 -1.30 4.11
N ASN A 236 25.92 -2.49 3.73
CA ASN A 236 25.60 -3.08 2.44
C ASN A 236 24.13 -3.45 2.34
N MET A 237 23.58 -4.07 3.39
CA MET A 237 22.15 -4.40 3.45
C MET A 237 21.30 -3.15 3.53
N THR A 238 21.69 -2.18 4.35
CA THR A 238 21.03 -0.86 4.43
C THR A 238 20.95 -0.18 3.07
N LYS A 239 22.08 -0.09 2.35
CA LYS A 239 22.11 0.48 1.00
C LYS A 239 21.15 -0.25 0.05
N ARG A 240 21.12 -1.58 0.08
CA ARG A 240 20.20 -2.38 -0.75
C ARG A 240 18.74 -2.16 -0.39
N ILE A 241 18.40 -2.09 0.91
CA ILE A 241 17.05 -1.80 1.40
C ILE A 241 16.60 -0.43 0.89
N LEU A 242 17.44 0.61 1.08
CA LEU A 242 17.13 1.97 0.64
C LEU A 242 17.02 2.09 -0.88
N MET A 243 17.91 1.44 -1.64
CA MET A 243 17.84 1.45 -3.11
C MET A 243 16.57 0.80 -3.68
N LEU A 244 15.98 -0.15 -2.95
CA LEU A 244 14.73 -0.79 -3.36
C LEU A 244 13.50 -0.08 -2.77
N GLY A 245 13.58 0.32 -1.50
CA GLY A 245 12.45 0.83 -0.75
C GLY A 245 12.18 2.32 -0.99
N VAL A 246 13.22 3.17 -1.02
CA VAL A 246 13.02 4.62 -1.18
C VAL A 246 12.33 4.98 -2.51
N PRO A 247 12.74 4.45 -3.67
CA PRO A 247 12.03 4.73 -4.91
C PRO A 247 10.56 4.28 -4.86
N ALA A 248 10.27 3.12 -4.25
CA ALA A 248 8.90 2.63 -4.09
C ALA A 248 8.08 3.53 -3.15
N GLY A 249 8.69 4.02 -2.06
CA GLY A 249 8.06 4.98 -1.14
C GLY A 249 7.78 6.32 -1.80
N LEU A 250 8.74 6.86 -2.54
CA LEU A 250 8.58 8.09 -3.30
C LEU A 250 7.49 7.96 -4.37
N GLN A 251 7.39 6.81 -5.04
CA GLN A 251 6.31 6.57 -6.00
C GLN A 251 4.94 6.73 -5.35
N ASN A 252 4.71 6.09 -4.18
CA ASN A 252 3.44 6.19 -3.46
C ASN A 252 3.14 7.64 -3.03
N ALA A 253 4.17 8.36 -2.56
CA ALA A 253 4.03 9.76 -2.18
C ALA A 253 3.66 10.65 -3.38
N ILE A 254 4.31 10.46 -4.53
CA ILE A 254 4.04 11.23 -5.75
C ILE A 254 2.63 10.89 -6.30
N PHE A 255 2.18 9.65 -6.19
CA PHE A 255 0.79 9.30 -6.52
C PHE A 255 -0.22 10.06 -5.66
N ALA A 256 0.02 10.19 -4.35
CA ALA A 256 -0.85 10.95 -3.47
C ALA A 256 -0.94 12.42 -3.90
N ILE A 257 0.20 13.02 -4.27
CA ILE A 257 0.25 14.39 -4.80
C ILE A 257 -0.47 14.50 -6.15
N ALA A 258 -0.26 13.57 -7.09
CA ALA A 258 -0.94 13.59 -8.38
C ALA A 258 -2.46 13.51 -8.25
N ASN A 259 -2.96 12.77 -7.26
CA ASN A 259 -4.39 12.67 -6.98
C ASN A 259 -5.01 14.00 -6.51
N LEU A 260 -4.23 14.92 -5.91
CA LEU A 260 -4.71 16.27 -5.57
C LEU A 260 -5.08 17.08 -6.82
N PHE A 261 -4.29 16.98 -7.90
CA PHE A 261 -4.61 17.65 -9.15
C PHE A 261 -5.88 17.11 -9.80
N ILE A 262 -6.11 15.78 -9.68
CA ILE A 262 -7.36 15.18 -10.16
C ILE A 262 -8.54 15.64 -9.31
N GLN A 263 -8.36 15.71 -7.98
CA GLN A 263 -9.40 16.23 -7.09
C GLN A 263 -9.73 17.70 -7.37
N ALA A 264 -8.74 18.52 -7.72
CA ALA A 264 -8.98 19.89 -8.16
C ALA A 264 -9.86 19.91 -9.44
N GLY A 265 -9.63 18.99 -10.39
CA GLY A 265 -10.49 18.80 -11.55
C GLY A 265 -11.93 18.41 -11.17
N VAL A 266 -12.10 17.51 -10.19
CA VAL A 266 -13.44 17.14 -9.69
C VAL A 266 -14.13 18.35 -9.03
N ASN A 267 -13.39 19.13 -8.26
CA ASN A 267 -13.93 20.30 -7.55
C ASN A 267 -14.33 21.45 -8.50
N SER A 268 -13.97 21.39 -9.78
CA SER A 268 -14.44 22.36 -10.78
C SER A 268 -15.88 22.14 -11.25
N PHE A 269 -16.47 20.99 -10.90
CA PHE A 269 -17.87 20.69 -11.13
C PHE A 269 -18.75 21.18 -9.97
N ASP A 270 -20.07 21.01 -10.11
CA ASP A 270 -21.04 21.36 -9.08
C ASP A 270 -20.89 20.47 -7.81
N SER A 271 -21.48 20.92 -6.72
CA SER A 271 -21.39 20.21 -5.43
C SER A 271 -22.02 18.81 -5.47
N LEU A 272 -23.01 18.59 -6.33
CA LEU A 272 -23.65 17.30 -6.54
C LEU A 272 -22.65 16.27 -7.08
N MET A 273 -21.87 16.68 -8.11
CA MET A 273 -20.84 15.85 -8.70
C MET A 273 -19.70 15.55 -7.73
N VAL A 274 -19.28 16.55 -6.95
CA VAL A 274 -18.23 16.36 -5.92
C VAL A 274 -18.68 15.33 -4.89
N LYS A 275 -19.93 15.41 -4.40
CA LYS A 275 -20.50 14.42 -3.47
C LYS A 275 -20.55 13.02 -4.09
N GLY A 276 -21.07 12.90 -5.32
CA GLY A 276 -21.13 11.64 -6.05
C GLY A 276 -19.75 11.01 -6.29
N ASN A 277 -18.77 11.84 -6.67
CA ASN A 277 -17.39 11.41 -6.82
C ASN A 277 -16.80 10.88 -5.50
N SER A 278 -17.04 11.57 -4.39
CA SER A 278 -16.54 11.14 -3.06
C SER A 278 -17.12 9.79 -2.64
N ALA A 279 -18.41 9.55 -2.89
CA ALA A 279 -19.03 8.25 -2.65
C ALA A 279 -18.42 7.15 -3.55
N ALA A 280 -18.24 7.43 -4.84
CA ALA A 280 -17.67 6.48 -5.79
C ALA A 280 -16.18 6.20 -5.56
N ALA A 281 -15.42 7.13 -4.99
CA ALA A 281 -14.01 6.92 -4.65
C ALA A 281 -13.79 5.80 -3.61
N ASN A 282 -14.78 5.52 -2.75
CA ASN A 282 -14.71 4.37 -1.85
C ASN A 282 -14.75 3.03 -2.61
N ALA A 283 -15.48 2.96 -3.74
CA ALA A 283 -15.49 1.79 -4.59
C ALA A 283 -14.10 1.55 -5.22
N ASP A 284 -13.46 2.62 -5.69
CA ASP A 284 -12.10 2.54 -6.23
C ASP A 284 -11.12 1.97 -5.20
N ALA A 285 -11.13 2.51 -3.97
CA ALA A 285 -10.24 2.05 -2.90
C ALA A 285 -10.45 0.55 -2.61
N MET A 286 -11.70 0.10 -2.49
CA MET A 286 -11.99 -1.33 -2.25
C MET A 286 -11.47 -2.23 -3.36
N VAL A 287 -11.68 -1.87 -4.64
CA VAL A 287 -11.21 -2.67 -5.78
C VAL A 287 -9.69 -2.70 -5.83
N TYR A 288 -9.06 -1.54 -5.70
CA TYR A 288 -7.60 -1.41 -5.73
C TYR A 288 -6.91 -2.19 -4.62
N ASP A 289 -7.37 -2.04 -3.39
CA ASP A 289 -6.74 -2.68 -2.24
C ASP A 289 -6.94 -4.20 -2.24
N ALA A 290 -8.07 -4.68 -2.79
CA ALA A 290 -8.25 -6.10 -3.02
C ALA A 290 -7.29 -6.64 -4.09
N MET A 291 -7.11 -5.93 -5.21
CA MET A 291 -6.17 -6.28 -6.27
C MET A 291 -4.70 -6.20 -5.80
N ALA A 292 -4.38 -5.24 -4.91
CA ALA A 292 -3.05 -5.02 -4.38
C ALA A 292 -2.43 -6.25 -3.72
N ALA A 293 -3.24 -7.07 -3.10
CA ALA A 293 -2.79 -8.31 -2.46
C ALA A 293 -2.08 -9.27 -3.44
N PHE A 294 -2.57 -9.35 -4.67
CA PHE A 294 -1.99 -10.25 -5.67
C PHE A 294 -0.67 -9.74 -6.22
N TYR A 295 -0.53 -8.45 -6.46
CA TYR A 295 0.76 -7.93 -6.91
C TYR A 295 1.80 -7.85 -5.78
N MET A 296 1.39 -7.65 -4.53
CA MET A 296 2.29 -7.79 -3.38
C MET A 296 2.80 -9.23 -3.24
N ALA A 297 1.92 -10.23 -3.36
CA ALA A 297 2.31 -11.63 -3.39
C ALA A 297 3.21 -11.93 -4.60
N CYS A 298 2.93 -11.37 -5.77
CA CYS A 298 3.76 -11.51 -6.97
C CYS A 298 5.22 -11.14 -6.70
N ALA A 299 5.49 -9.99 -6.10
CA ALA A 299 6.83 -9.55 -5.76
C ALA A 299 7.56 -10.55 -4.85
N SER A 300 6.88 -11.06 -3.82
CA SER A 300 7.45 -12.03 -2.87
C SER A 300 7.76 -13.37 -3.56
N PHE A 301 6.80 -13.94 -4.32
CA PHE A 301 6.98 -15.20 -5.03
C PHE A 301 8.10 -15.12 -6.09
N MET A 302 8.10 -14.03 -6.87
CA MET A 302 9.15 -13.84 -7.88
C MET A 302 10.52 -13.68 -7.24
N SER A 303 10.62 -12.93 -6.15
CA SER A 303 11.88 -12.69 -5.46
C SER A 303 12.44 -13.98 -4.85
N GLN A 304 11.62 -14.81 -4.18
CA GLN A 304 12.03 -16.09 -3.64
C GLN A 304 12.49 -17.06 -4.76
N ASN A 305 11.65 -17.21 -5.81
CA ASN A 305 11.97 -18.12 -6.90
C ASN A 305 13.21 -17.65 -7.70
N TYR A 306 13.41 -16.34 -7.83
CA TYR A 306 14.63 -15.79 -8.42
C TYR A 306 15.87 -16.07 -7.57
N GLY A 307 15.77 -15.92 -6.24
CA GLY A 307 16.82 -16.30 -5.30
C GLY A 307 17.19 -17.80 -5.43
N ALA A 308 16.17 -18.65 -5.54
CA ALA A 308 16.33 -20.10 -5.71
C ALA A 308 16.79 -20.54 -7.12
N GLY A 309 16.99 -19.64 -8.08
CA GLY A 309 17.37 -19.97 -9.45
C GLY A 309 16.24 -20.55 -10.32
N LYS A 310 14.99 -20.59 -9.83
CA LYS A 310 13.85 -21.24 -10.51
C LYS A 310 13.14 -20.31 -11.50
N LEU A 311 13.78 -20.02 -12.65
CA LEU A 311 13.30 -19.06 -13.66
C LEU A 311 11.89 -19.35 -14.17
N ASP A 312 11.54 -20.62 -14.39
CA ASP A 312 10.20 -20.99 -14.86
C ASP A 312 9.14 -20.61 -13.84
N ARG A 313 9.43 -20.79 -12.55
CA ARG A 313 8.49 -20.39 -11.49
C ARG A 313 8.41 -18.87 -11.36
N VAL A 314 9.51 -18.14 -11.58
CA VAL A 314 9.51 -16.66 -11.64
C VAL A 314 8.50 -16.18 -12.70
N LYS A 315 8.61 -16.72 -13.94
CA LYS A 315 7.71 -16.38 -15.04
C LYS A 315 6.26 -16.77 -14.74
N LYS A 316 6.03 -17.99 -14.24
CA LYS A 316 4.69 -18.47 -13.89
C LYS A 316 4.07 -17.65 -12.76
N SER A 317 4.85 -17.24 -11.76
CA SER A 317 4.35 -16.38 -10.66
C SER A 317 3.76 -15.07 -11.18
N TYR A 318 4.44 -14.42 -12.14
CA TYR A 318 3.94 -13.19 -12.75
C TYR A 318 2.58 -13.41 -13.45
N PHE A 319 2.49 -14.41 -14.35
CA PHE A 319 1.25 -14.63 -15.09
C PHE A 319 0.08 -15.07 -14.21
N ILE A 320 0.32 -15.88 -13.18
CA ILE A 320 -0.72 -16.31 -12.25
C ILE A 320 -1.22 -15.13 -11.41
N ALA A 321 -0.30 -14.32 -10.86
CA ALA A 321 -0.67 -13.14 -10.08
C ALA A 321 -1.41 -12.11 -10.94
N LEU A 322 -0.97 -11.91 -12.19
CA LEU A 322 -1.64 -11.06 -13.17
C LEU A 322 -3.05 -11.56 -13.47
N ALA A 323 -3.21 -12.86 -13.73
CA ALA A 323 -4.52 -13.45 -14.01
C ALA A 323 -5.49 -13.30 -12.81
N TYR A 324 -5.01 -13.51 -11.59
CA TYR A 324 -5.83 -13.32 -10.40
C TYR A 324 -6.19 -11.85 -10.16
N SER A 325 -5.24 -10.93 -10.28
CA SER A 325 -5.49 -9.50 -10.11
C SER A 325 -6.44 -8.98 -11.18
N PHE A 326 -6.22 -9.35 -12.45
CA PHE A 326 -7.11 -9.01 -13.56
C PHE A 326 -8.52 -9.59 -13.35
N GLY A 327 -8.62 -10.88 -13.01
CA GLY A 327 -9.90 -11.56 -12.79
C GLY A 327 -10.67 -10.92 -11.63
N LEU A 328 -10.00 -10.61 -10.52
CA LEU A 328 -10.64 -9.93 -9.40
C LEU A 328 -11.09 -8.52 -9.78
N GLY A 329 -10.25 -7.74 -10.47
CA GLY A 329 -10.60 -6.41 -10.96
C GLY A 329 -11.80 -6.44 -11.93
N ALA A 330 -11.86 -7.45 -12.82
CA ALA A 330 -12.99 -7.64 -13.73
C ALA A 330 -14.28 -8.01 -12.98
N VAL A 331 -14.20 -8.90 -11.99
CA VAL A 331 -15.36 -9.32 -11.18
C VAL A 331 -15.89 -8.17 -10.33
N LEU A 332 -15.01 -7.49 -9.59
CA LEU A 332 -15.42 -6.38 -8.73
C LEU A 332 -15.86 -5.17 -9.54
N GLY A 333 -15.14 -4.81 -10.60
CA GLY A 333 -15.51 -3.73 -11.49
C GLY A 333 -16.81 -4.00 -12.23
N GLY A 334 -16.98 -5.21 -12.77
CA GLY A 334 -18.26 -5.65 -13.38
C GLY A 334 -19.39 -5.67 -12.37
N GLY A 335 -19.15 -6.13 -11.14
CA GLY A 335 -20.11 -6.05 -10.04
C GLY A 335 -20.54 -4.61 -9.74
N LEU A 336 -19.61 -3.65 -9.73
CA LEU A 336 -19.94 -2.24 -9.56
C LEU A 336 -20.73 -1.65 -10.73
N LEU A 337 -20.52 -2.11 -11.96
CA LEU A 337 -21.33 -1.68 -13.10
C LEU A 337 -22.79 -2.13 -12.96
N VAL A 338 -23.02 -3.32 -12.38
CA VAL A 338 -24.37 -3.89 -12.19
C VAL A 338 -25.02 -3.38 -10.89
N PHE A 339 -24.28 -3.41 -9.79
CA PHE A 339 -24.78 -3.11 -8.43
C PHE A 339 -24.28 -1.77 -7.89
N GLY A 340 -23.69 -0.90 -8.71
CA GLY A 340 -23.09 0.36 -8.27
C GLY A 340 -24.08 1.31 -7.61
N ARG A 341 -25.34 1.33 -8.05
CA ARG A 341 -26.39 2.14 -7.42
C ARG A 341 -26.66 1.69 -5.98
N GLN A 342 -26.75 0.38 -5.74
CA GLN A 342 -26.93 -0.20 -4.41
C GLN A 342 -25.70 0.06 -3.52
N PHE A 343 -24.49 -0.04 -4.09
CA PHE A 343 -23.26 0.29 -3.39
C PHE A 343 -23.22 1.78 -2.98
N LEU A 344 -23.54 2.69 -3.89
CA LEU A 344 -23.58 4.14 -3.59
C LEU A 344 -24.67 4.49 -2.58
N ALA A 345 -25.80 3.76 -2.60
CA ALA A 345 -26.89 3.93 -1.64
C ALA A 345 -26.48 3.65 -0.17
N LEU A 346 -25.36 2.96 0.07
CA LEU A 346 -24.78 2.79 1.40
C LEU A 346 -24.23 4.12 1.98
N PHE A 347 -23.86 5.06 1.10
CA PHE A 347 -23.24 6.33 1.48
C PHE A 347 -24.19 7.52 1.41
N THR A 348 -25.27 7.44 0.61
CA THR A 348 -26.22 8.54 0.43
C THR A 348 -27.59 8.03 0.03
N THR A 349 -28.63 8.73 0.49
CA THR A 349 -30.03 8.47 0.10
C THR A 349 -30.50 9.37 -1.05
N GLU A 350 -29.69 10.37 -1.44
CA GLU A 350 -30.00 11.30 -2.52
C GLU A 350 -29.79 10.66 -3.90
N SER A 351 -30.88 10.41 -4.64
CA SER A 351 -30.81 9.77 -5.96
C SER A 351 -29.91 10.53 -6.93
N ALA A 352 -29.94 11.87 -6.90
CA ALA A 352 -29.12 12.70 -7.77
C ALA A 352 -27.60 12.54 -7.49
N VAL A 353 -27.19 12.35 -6.22
CA VAL A 353 -25.80 12.07 -5.83
C VAL A 353 -25.38 10.68 -6.31
N ILE A 354 -26.29 9.69 -6.21
CA ILE A 354 -26.07 8.33 -6.74
C ILE A 354 -25.84 8.38 -8.24
N ASP A 355 -26.70 9.12 -9.00
CA ASP A 355 -26.55 9.27 -10.45
C ASP A 355 -25.22 9.94 -10.83
N ALA A 356 -24.80 10.94 -10.06
CA ALA A 356 -23.50 11.58 -10.25
C ALA A 356 -22.33 10.62 -10.00
N GLY A 357 -22.38 9.81 -8.94
CA GLY A 357 -21.37 8.80 -8.64
C GLY A 357 -21.30 7.68 -9.67
N MET A 358 -22.46 7.28 -10.24
CA MET A 358 -22.54 6.29 -11.31
C MET A 358 -21.77 6.72 -12.56
N LYS A 359 -21.70 8.02 -12.89
CA LYS A 359 -20.91 8.50 -14.04
C LYS A 359 -19.42 8.14 -13.91
N ARG A 360 -18.86 8.18 -12.70
CA ARG A 360 -17.50 7.71 -12.45
C ARG A 360 -17.41 6.18 -12.54
N ILE A 361 -18.30 5.46 -11.87
CA ILE A 361 -18.30 4.00 -11.86
C ILE A 361 -18.43 3.45 -13.28
N MET A 362 -19.21 4.05 -14.15
CA MET A 362 -19.36 3.62 -15.53
C MET A 362 -18.08 3.76 -16.37
N VAL A 363 -17.22 4.73 -16.06
CA VAL A 363 -15.91 4.85 -16.72
C VAL A 363 -14.89 3.92 -16.07
N MET A 364 -14.88 3.83 -14.74
CA MET A 364 -13.84 3.12 -14.00
C MET A 364 -14.10 1.60 -13.93
N GLY A 365 -15.36 1.16 -13.85
CA GLY A 365 -15.73 -0.22 -13.56
C GLY A 365 -15.15 -1.24 -14.54
N TRP A 366 -15.19 -0.97 -15.83
CA TRP A 366 -14.57 -1.83 -16.85
C TRP A 366 -13.04 -1.67 -16.91
N ALA A 367 -12.53 -0.52 -16.44
CA ALA A 367 -11.13 -0.18 -16.57
C ALA A 367 -10.26 -0.74 -15.42
N TYR A 368 -10.82 -1.06 -14.24
CA TYR A 368 -10.01 -1.54 -13.10
C TYR A 368 -9.13 -2.74 -13.44
N CYS A 369 -9.64 -3.72 -14.19
CA CYS A 369 -8.86 -4.89 -14.56
C CYS A 369 -7.61 -4.53 -15.38
N THR A 370 -7.61 -3.43 -16.13
CA THR A 370 -6.45 -2.99 -16.93
C THR A 370 -5.30 -2.51 -16.06
N SER A 371 -5.57 -1.99 -14.85
CA SER A 371 -4.52 -1.59 -13.90
C SER A 371 -3.67 -2.77 -13.46
N ALA A 372 -4.21 -4.00 -13.48
CA ALA A 372 -3.45 -5.21 -13.14
C ALA A 372 -2.19 -5.37 -13.99
N PHE A 373 -2.24 -5.02 -15.28
CA PHE A 373 -1.07 -5.08 -16.16
C PHE A 373 0.04 -4.14 -15.72
N MET A 374 -0.31 -2.95 -15.25
CA MET A 374 0.64 -1.99 -14.70
C MET A 374 1.20 -2.48 -13.37
N ASP A 375 0.34 -2.71 -12.38
CA ASP A 375 0.74 -2.95 -10.99
C ASP A 375 1.46 -4.28 -10.79
N CYS A 376 0.99 -5.38 -11.43
CA CYS A 376 1.67 -6.66 -11.39
C CYS A 376 3.02 -6.61 -12.10
N THR A 377 3.18 -5.82 -13.17
CA THR A 377 4.46 -5.71 -13.88
C THR A 377 5.48 -4.89 -13.09
N ILE A 378 5.02 -3.82 -12.41
CA ILE A 378 5.84 -3.08 -11.46
C ILE A 378 6.33 -4.01 -10.33
N ALA A 379 5.41 -4.76 -9.73
CA ALA A 379 5.71 -5.70 -8.66
C ALA A 379 6.67 -6.82 -9.12
N ALA A 380 6.49 -7.32 -10.33
CA ALA A 380 7.38 -8.30 -10.95
C ALA A 380 8.80 -7.75 -11.16
N SER A 381 8.92 -6.53 -11.64
CA SER A 381 10.21 -5.85 -11.79
C SER A 381 10.91 -5.65 -10.45
N ARG A 382 10.14 -5.26 -9.41
CA ARG A 382 10.64 -5.16 -8.02
C ARG A 382 11.09 -6.52 -7.48
N GLY A 383 10.35 -7.59 -7.74
CA GLY A 383 10.71 -8.96 -7.38
C GLY A 383 12.05 -9.39 -7.98
N LEU A 384 12.40 -8.90 -9.17
CA LEU A 384 13.73 -9.05 -9.77
C LEU A 384 14.78 -8.08 -9.19
N GLY A 385 14.43 -7.25 -8.20
CA GLY A 385 15.30 -6.25 -7.58
C GLY A 385 15.54 -5.01 -8.43
N LYS A 386 14.58 -4.68 -9.30
CA LYS A 386 14.59 -3.48 -10.13
C LYS A 386 13.46 -2.55 -9.68
N THR A 387 13.79 -1.49 -8.94
CA THR A 387 12.79 -0.56 -8.42
C THR A 387 12.86 0.81 -9.10
N VAL A 388 14.05 1.34 -9.33
CA VAL A 388 14.23 2.70 -9.88
C VAL A 388 13.58 2.84 -11.26
N GLY A 389 13.84 1.90 -12.19
CA GLY A 389 13.27 1.95 -13.54
C GLY A 389 11.74 1.99 -13.54
N PRO A 390 11.07 1.00 -12.92
CA PRO A 390 9.61 1.02 -12.77
C PRO A 390 9.08 2.29 -12.11
N THR A 391 9.74 2.77 -11.06
CA THR A 391 9.32 4.00 -10.39
C THR A 391 9.35 5.22 -11.33
N VAL A 392 10.41 5.38 -12.14
CA VAL A 392 10.50 6.47 -13.12
C VAL A 392 9.41 6.35 -14.19
N ILE A 393 9.20 5.14 -14.72
CA ILE A 393 8.15 4.89 -15.73
C ILE A 393 6.77 5.25 -15.18
N VAL A 394 6.46 4.84 -13.94
CA VAL A 394 5.18 5.16 -13.31
C VAL A 394 5.03 6.65 -13.04
N ILE A 395 6.06 7.33 -12.54
CA ILE A 395 6.00 8.77 -12.29
C ILE A 395 5.71 9.52 -13.60
N LEU A 396 6.39 9.19 -14.68
CA LEU A 396 6.18 9.82 -15.98
C LEU A 396 4.83 9.40 -16.61
N GLY A 397 4.57 8.09 -16.69
CA GLY A 397 3.41 7.54 -17.41
C GLY A 397 2.08 7.69 -16.67
N SER A 398 2.11 7.77 -15.34
CA SER A 398 0.89 7.96 -14.55
C SER A 398 0.82 9.34 -13.92
N CYS A 399 1.80 9.76 -13.12
CA CYS A 399 1.66 11.00 -12.36
C CYS A 399 1.77 12.24 -13.27
N VAL A 400 2.87 12.38 -14.02
CA VAL A 400 3.07 13.52 -14.91
C VAL A 400 2.02 13.55 -16.03
N PHE A 401 1.73 12.39 -16.63
CA PHE A 401 0.70 12.26 -17.66
C PHE A 401 -0.68 12.71 -17.15
N ARG A 402 -1.08 12.30 -15.92
CA ARG A 402 -2.38 12.70 -15.35
C ARG A 402 -2.47 14.19 -15.09
N VAL A 403 -1.40 14.79 -14.57
CA VAL A 403 -1.35 16.25 -14.39
C VAL A 403 -1.45 16.95 -15.74
N ALA A 404 -0.67 16.54 -16.74
CA ALA A 404 -0.75 17.09 -18.08
C ALA A 404 -2.16 16.93 -18.70
N TRP A 405 -2.79 15.77 -18.52
CA TRP A 405 -4.15 15.52 -18.99
C TRP A 405 -5.18 16.50 -18.41
N VAL A 406 -5.09 16.77 -17.10
CA VAL A 406 -5.99 17.71 -16.42
C VAL A 406 -5.86 19.12 -17.01
N TYR A 407 -4.62 19.58 -17.27
CA TYR A 407 -4.39 20.93 -17.83
C TYR A 407 -4.50 21.05 -19.34
N THR A 408 -4.67 19.95 -20.07
CA THR A 408 -4.81 19.94 -21.53
C THR A 408 -6.18 19.41 -21.95
N ILE A 409 -6.35 18.09 -21.97
CA ILE A 409 -7.56 17.44 -22.49
C ILE A 409 -8.77 17.76 -21.63
N PHE A 410 -8.67 17.63 -20.31
CA PHE A 410 -9.79 17.96 -19.44
C PHE A 410 -10.11 19.46 -19.45
N ALA A 411 -9.10 20.33 -19.45
CA ALA A 411 -9.32 21.78 -19.55
C ALA A 411 -10.04 22.19 -20.84
N HIS A 412 -9.83 21.45 -21.94
CA HIS A 412 -10.49 21.74 -23.23
C HIS A 412 -11.93 21.21 -23.28
N PHE A 413 -12.14 19.95 -22.88
CA PHE A 413 -13.46 19.31 -23.00
C PHE A 413 -14.38 19.54 -21.79
N HIS A 414 -13.81 19.73 -20.61
CA HIS A 414 -14.48 19.96 -19.32
C HIS A 414 -15.70 19.06 -19.06
N THR A 415 -15.57 17.75 -19.34
CA THR A 415 -16.61 16.75 -19.14
C THR A 415 -16.16 15.67 -18.16
N ILE A 416 -17.11 15.03 -17.50
CA ILE A 416 -16.83 13.96 -16.54
C ILE A 416 -16.13 12.76 -17.18
N PRO A 417 -16.56 12.24 -18.35
CA PRO A 417 -15.80 11.21 -19.03
C PRO A 417 -14.38 11.65 -19.39
N ALA A 418 -14.17 12.89 -19.86
CA ALA A 418 -12.85 13.40 -20.17
C ALA A 418 -11.94 13.44 -18.94
N LEU A 419 -12.48 13.72 -17.73
CA LEU A 419 -11.69 13.64 -16.50
C LEU A 419 -11.31 12.22 -16.16
N TYR A 420 -12.27 11.28 -16.11
CA TYR A 420 -11.99 9.92 -15.62
C TYR A 420 -11.27 9.01 -16.61
N LEU A 421 -11.36 9.27 -17.93
CA LEU A 421 -10.58 8.56 -18.95
C LEU A 421 -9.07 8.68 -18.76
N LEU A 422 -8.60 9.68 -17.99
CA LEU A 422 -7.17 9.78 -17.65
C LEU A 422 -6.64 8.52 -16.96
N TYR A 423 -7.48 7.82 -16.17
CA TYR A 423 -7.06 6.60 -15.46
C TYR A 423 -6.75 5.46 -16.43
N PRO A 424 -7.71 4.95 -17.23
CA PRO A 424 -7.43 3.85 -18.15
C PRO A 424 -6.35 4.20 -19.18
N CYS A 425 -6.30 5.43 -19.67
CA CYS A 425 -5.24 5.87 -20.59
C CYS A 425 -3.86 5.85 -19.94
N SER A 426 -3.72 6.39 -18.71
CA SER A 426 -2.46 6.36 -17.98
C SER A 426 -2.03 4.94 -17.62
N TRP A 427 -2.98 4.06 -17.23
CA TRP A 427 -2.67 2.66 -16.94
C TRP A 427 -2.19 1.90 -18.17
N ALA A 428 -2.85 2.06 -19.31
CA ALA A 428 -2.47 1.41 -20.55
C ALA A 428 -1.08 1.86 -21.02
N LEU A 429 -0.82 3.18 -21.00
CA LEU A 429 0.47 3.74 -21.39
C LEU A 429 1.59 3.26 -20.47
N THR A 430 1.37 3.37 -19.16
CA THR A 430 2.36 2.95 -18.16
C THR A 430 2.58 1.43 -18.21
N ALA A 431 1.50 0.63 -18.35
CA ALA A 431 1.62 -0.83 -18.46
C ALA A 431 2.44 -1.24 -19.70
N ALA A 432 2.23 -0.60 -20.85
CA ALA A 432 3.01 -0.89 -22.05
C ALA A 432 4.52 -0.65 -21.82
N ALA A 433 4.88 0.50 -21.24
CA ALA A 433 6.26 0.82 -20.92
C ALA A 433 6.87 -0.14 -19.86
N GLU A 434 6.09 -0.47 -18.81
CA GLU A 434 6.51 -1.40 -17.77
C GLU A 434 6.72 -2.82 -18.30
N ILE A 435 5.84 -3.31 -19.18
CA ILE A 435 5.98 -4.64 -19.79
C ILE A 435 7.26 -4.70 -20.63
N VAL A 436 7.54 -3.69 -21.43
CA VAL A 436 8.79 -3.60 -22.19
C VAL A 436 10.00 -3.64 -21.26
N TYR A 437 10.01 -2.80 -20.22
CA TYR A 437 11.08 -2.77 -19.23
C TYR A 437 11.23 -4.10 -18.50
N PHE A 438 10.13 -4.74 -18.12
CA PHE A 438 10.14 -6.04 -17.45
C PHE A 438 10.72 -7.14 -18.32
N VAL A 439 10.34 -7.21 -19.61
CA VAL A 439 10.90 -8.19 -20.55
C VAL A 439 12.42 -8.08 -20.65
N PHE A 440 12.96 -6.86 -20.78
CA PHE A 440 14.41 -6.63 -20.79
C PHE A 440 15.06 -7.02 -19.45
N SER A 441 14.44 -6.64 -18.34
CA SER A 441 14.93 -6.94 -17.00
C SER A 441 14.94 -8.44 -16.71
N TYR A 442 13.88 -9.15 -17.13
CA TYR A 442 13.78 -10.61 -17.01
C TYR A 442 14.83 -11.33 -17.85
N ARG A 443 15.03 -10.94 -19.12
CA ARG A 443 16.07 -11.52 -19.98
C ARG A 443 17.46 -11.36 -19.37
N ARG A 444 17.80 -10.19 -18.86
CA ARG A 444 19.09 -9.94 -18.17
C ARG A 444 19.22 -10.76 -16.88
N ALA A 445 18.15 -10.89 -16.11
CA ALA A 445 18.13 -11.70 -14.90
C ALA A 445 18.33 -13.19 -15.22
N ALA A 446 17.70 -13.68 -16.29
CA ALA A 446 17.84 -15.06 -16.76
C ALA A 446 19.29 -15.37 -17.21
N LEU A 447 19.93 -14.46 -17.95
CA LEU A 447 21.33 -14.61 -18.36
C LEU A 447 22.26 -14.72 -17.15
N ARG A 448 22.12 -13.83 -16.17
CA ARG A 448 22.94 -13.84 -14.94
C ARG A 448 22.81 -15.15 -14.14
N LEU A 449 21.61 -15.71 -14.07
CA LEU A 449 21.40 -16.99 -13.38
C LEU A 449 22.07 -18.13 -14.13
N ARG A 450 21.96 -18.19 -15.45
CA ARG A 450 22.64 -19.20 -16.29
C ARG A 450 24.18 -19.14 -16.17
N GLU A 451 24.74 -17.93 -16.17
CA GLU A 451 26.16 -17.69 -15.93
C GLU A 451 26.62 -18.19 -14.56
N ARG A 452 25.83 -17.89 -13.52
CA ARG A 452 26.11 -18.36 -12.15
C ARG A 452 26.09 -19.89 -12.07
N ASP A 453 25.09 -20.52 -12.68
CA ASP A 453 24.93 -21.97 -12.64
C ASP A 453 26.06 -22.65 -13.44
N ALA A 454 26.53 -22.08 -14.58
CA ALA A 454 27.67 -22.55 -15.33
C ALA A 454 28.98 -22.44 -14.51
N LEU A 455 29.21 -21.34 -13.79
CA LEU A 455 30.37 -21.16 -12.91
C LEU A 455 30.37 -22.09 -11.69
N SER A 456 29.21 -22.54 -11.23
CA SER A 456 29.09 -23.47 -10.11
C SER A 456 29.31 -24.94 -10.49
N GLN A 457 29.37 -25.23 -11.80
CA GLN A 457 29.64 -26.57 -12.37
C GLN A 457 31.11 -26.74 -12.75
N LEU A 458 31.88 -25.66 -12.78
CA LEU A 458 33.35 -25.64 -12.96
C LEU A 458 34.05 -25.68 -11.59
#